data_94ccbb0a1c77637e9f8379ff747844b8
#
_entry.id   94ccbb0a1c77637e9f8379ff747844b8
#
_cell.length_a   1.000
_cell.length_b   1.000
_cell.length_c   1.000
_cell.angle_alpha   90.00
_cell.angle_beta   90.00
_cell.angle_gamma   90.00
#
_symmetry.space_group_name_H-M   'P 1'
#
loop_
_entity.id
_entity.type
_entity.pdbx_description
1 polymer ?
#
loop_
_entity_poly.entity_id
_entity_poly.type
_entity_poly.pdbx_seq_one_letter_code
_entity_poly.pdbx_strand_id
1 'polypeptide(L)'
;LEELYRQCHMKGLEIIGFPCNQFAAQDPGTNDEIKSFCQLNYGVTFPMMSKIEVNGENEEPLYTFLKNEKGGLLGKAIKWNFTKFLIDKNGNLIERFAPTVKPEDIDEKISAVL
;
A
#
# COMPACT_ATOMS: atom_id res chain seq x y z
N LEU A 1 2.19 4.60 9.00
CA LEU A 1 2.73 4.89 7.65
C LEU A 1 3.05 6.38 7.47
N GLU A 2 2.19 7.26 7.94
CA GLU A 2 2.43 8.71 7.80
C GLU A 2 3.71 9.14 8.53
N GLU A 3 3.96 8.62 9.73
CA GLU A 3 5.18 8.92 10.47
C GLU A 3 6.43 8.47 9.73
N LEU A 4 6.38 7.25 9.18
CA LEU A 4 7.47 6.71 8.37
C LEU A 4 7.71 7.56 7.12
N TYR A 5 6.64 7.99 6.49
CA TYR A 5 6.71 8.88 5.33
C TYR A 5 7.38 10.22 5.67
N ARG A 6 6.99 10.83 6.79
CA ARG A 6 7.59 12.09 7.25
C ARG A 6 9.07 11.96 7.54
N GLN A 7 9.48 10.82 8.15
CA GLN A 7 10.88 10.58 8.49
C GLN A 7 11.76 10.31 7.26
N CYS A 8 11.24 9.62 6.25
CA CYS A 8 12.05 9.07 5.17
C CYS A 8 11.81 9.72 3.80
N HIS A 9 10.77 10.54 3.64
CA HIS A 9 10.45 11.14 2.34
C HIS A 9 11.61 11.96 1.79
N MET A 10 12.25 12.76 2.61
CA MET A 10 13.41 13.58 2.21
C MET A 10 14.62 12.73 1.83
N LYS A 11 14.65 11.47 2.26
CA LYS A 11 15.71 10.50 1.92
C LYS A 11 15.39 9.71 0.66
N GLY A 12 14.24 9.95 0.05
CA GLY A 12 13.82 9.31 -1.19
C GLY A 12 12.66 8.34 -1.10
N LEU A 13 12.06 8.15 0.08
CA LEU A 13 10.88 7.28 0.21
C LEU A 13 9.64 7.95 -0.39
N GLU A 14 8.90 7.18 -1.19
CA GLU A 14 7.54 7.55 -1.59
C GLU A 14 6.57 6.48 -1.11
N ILE A 15 5.41 6.89 -0.63
CA ILE A 15 4.32 5.98 -0.28
C ILE A 15 3.13 6.37 -1.14
N ILE A 16 2.49 5.38 -1.75
CA ILE A 16 1.29 5.59 -2.56
C ILE A 16 0.18 4.71 -2.00
N GLY A 17 -0.93 5.32 -1.60
CA GLY A 17 -2.09 4.62 -1.09
C GLY A 17 -3.11 4.33 -2.18
N PHE A 18 -3.59 3.08 -2.24
CA PHE A 18 -4.63 2.65 -3.15
C PHE A 18 -5.84 2.16 -2.35
N PRO A 19 -6.89 2.98 -2.21
CA PRO A 19 -8.11 2.55 -1.53
C PRO A 19 -8.79 1.39 -2.25
N CYS A 20 -9.35 0.45 -1.47
CA CYS A 20 -10.05 -0.71 -2.00
C CYS A 20 -11.22 -1.08 -1.09
N ASN A 21 -12.39 -1.36 -1.65
CA ASN A 21 -13.60 -1.71 -0.89
C ASN A 21 -13.96 -3.20 -0.95
N GLN A 22 -13.03 -4.06 -1.38
CA GLN A 22 -13.28 -5.50 -1.53
C GLN A 22 -13.19 -6.29 -0.22
N PHE A 23 -12.73 -5.66 0.88
CA PHE A 23 -12.50 -6.34 2.16
C PHE A 23 -13.48 -5.84 3.21
N ALA A 24 -14.57 -6.59 3.40
CA ALA A 24 -15.62 -6.27 4.34
C ALA A 24 -16.19 -4.86 4.19
N ALA A 25 -16.14 -4.31 2.97
CA ALA A 25 -16.64 -2.97 2.65
C ALA A 25 -16.11 -1.88 3.63
N GLN A 26 -14.82 -1.97 3.98
CA GLN A 26 -14.21 -1.05 4.94
C GLN A 26 -13.83 0.31 4.34
N ASP A 27 -13.94 0.45 3.02
CA ASP A 27 -13.55 1.68 2.32
C ASP A 27 -14.69 2.14 1.38
N PRO A 28 -15.92 2.36 1.89
CA PRO A 28 -17.12 2.54 1.05
C PRO A 28 -17.29 3.94 0.45
N GLY A 29 -16.54 4.92 0.92
CA GLY A 29 -16.70 6.32 0.48
C GLY A 29 -16.21 6.57 -0.94
N THR A 30 -16.48 7.77 -1.45
CA THR A 30 -15.89 8.26 -2.69
C THR A 30 -14.40 8.50 -2.51
N ASN A 31 -13.66 8.68 -3.61
CA ASN A 31 -12.22 8.97 -3.53
C ASN A 31 -11.94 10.22 -2.70
N ASP A 32 -12.73 11.29 -2.86
CA ASP A 32 -12.55 12.52 -2.10
C ASP A 32 -12.89 12.34 -0.62
N GLU A 33 -13.94 11.59 -0.31
CA GLU A 33 -14.33 11.29 1.07
C GLU A 33 -13.23 10.48 1.79
N ILE A 34 -12.67 9.47 1.13
CA ILE A 34 -11.61 8.64 1.67
C ILE A 34 -10.36 9.48 1.93
N LYS A 35 -9.97 10.31 0.96
CA LYS A 35 -8.81 11.19 1.11
C LYS A 35 -9.00 12.16 2.28
N SER A 36 -10.17 12.79 2.37
CA SER A 36 -10.48 13.72 3.45
C SER A 36 -10.49 13.02 4.81
N PHE A 37 -11.07 11.82 4.90
CA PHE A 37 -11.08 11.03 6.12
C PHE A 37 -9.66 10.72 6.60
N CYS A 38 -8.78 10.28 5.69
CA CYS A 38 -7.40 9.97 6.03
C CYS A 38 -6.63 11.21 6.49
N GLN A 39 -6.84 12.35 5.82
CA GLN A 39 -6.19 13.61 6.20
C GLN A 39 -6.65 14.11 7.57
N LEU A 40 -7.96 14.08 7.85
CA LEU A 40 -8.52 14.60 9.10
C LEU A 40 -8.23 13.70 10.29
N ASN A 41 -8.25 12.38 10.12
CA ASN A 41 -8.14 11.44 11.23
C ASN A 41 -6.74 10.91 11.45
N TYR A 42 -5.91 10.84 10.39
CA TYR A 42 -4.56 10.26 10.46
C TYR A 42 -3.48 11.19 9.95
N GLY A 43 -3.83 12.39 9.50
CA GLY A 43 -2.88 13.38 9.02
C GLY A 43 -2.08 12.93 7.80
N VAL A 44 -2.66 12.10 6.94
CA VAL A 44 -1.98 11.53 5.78
C VAL A 44 -1.59 12.61 4.78
N THR A 45 -0.31 12.64 4.41
CA THR A 45 0.24 13.58 3.42
C THR A 45 0.79 12.90 2.17
N PHE A 46 0.99 11.58 2.19
CA PHE A 46 1.41 10.87 0.98
C PHE A 46 0.26 10.76 -0.04
N PRO A 47 0.59 10.57 -1.34
CA PRO A 47 -0.43 10.49 -2.40
C PRO A 47 -1.43 9.35 -2.15
N MET A 48 -2.72 9.70 -2.28
CA MET A 48 -3.82 8.74 -2.25
C MET A 48 -4.42 8.68 -3.65
N MET A 49 -4.35 7.50 -4.28
CA MET A 49 -4.88 7.28 -5.62
C MET A 49 -6.39 7.00 -5.57
N SER A 50 -7.00 6.87 -6.74
CA SER A 50 -8.40 6.49 -6.87
C SER A 50 -8.63 5.08 -6.36
N LYS A 51 -9.83 4.81 -5.86
CA LYS A 51 -10.25 3.48 -5.42
C LYS A 51 -10.12 2.48 -6.57
N ILE A 52 -9.56 1.29 -6.27
CA ILE A 52 -9.34 0.23 -7.24
C ILE A 52 -9.84 -1.10 -6.71
N GLU A 53 -9.88 -2.11 -7.58
CA GLU A 53 -10.01 -3.51 -7.18
C GLU A 53 -8.65 -4.18 -7.32
N VAL A 54 -8.32 -5.03 -6.35
CA VAL A 54 -7.01 -5.71 -6.28
C VAL A 54 -7.12 -7.21 -6.52
N ASN A 55 -8.33 -7.75 -6.59
CA ASN A 55 -8.64 -9.15 -6.90
C ASN A 55 -9.81 -9.20 -7.87
N GLY A 56 -9.88 -10.28 -8.69
CA GLY A 56 -11.00 -10.56 -9.58
C GLY A 56 -10.82 -10.01 -10.99
N GLU A 57 -11.89 -10.02 -11.76
CA GLU A 57 -11.86 -9.65 -13.18
C GLU A 57 -11.44 -8.21 -13.45
N ASN A 58 -11.81 -7.31 -12.54
CA ASN A 58 -11.58 -5.87 -12.69
C ASN A 58 -10.38 -5.39 -11.89
N GLU A 59 -9.49 -6.29 -11.47
CA GLU A 59 -8.33 -5.88 -10.70
C GLU A 59 -7.42 -4.95 -11.50
N GLU A 60 -6.85 -3.98 -10.82
CA GLU A 60 -5.92 -3.01 -11.41
C GLU A 60 -4.69 -3.74 -11.97
N PRO A 61 -4.26 -3.47 -13.22
CA PRO A 61 -3.09 -4.13 -13.82
C PRO A 61 -1.82 -4.06 -12.97
N LEU A 62 -1.60 -2.97 -12.24
CA LEU A 62 -0.48 -2.87 -11.32
C LEU A 62 -0.51 -4.00 -10.28
N TYR A 63 -1.67 -4.31 -9.71
CA TYR A 63 -1.80 -5.38 -8.72
C TYR A 63 -1.69 -6.75 -9.34
N THR A 64 -2.12 -6.93 -10.58
CA THR A 64 -1.87 -8.18 -11.32
C THR A 64 -0.37 -8.45 -11.41
N PHE A 65 0.40 -7.44 -11.79
CA PHE A 65 1.87 -7.52 -11.86
C PHE A 65 2.48 -7.82 -10.48
N LEU A 66 2.11 -7.05 -9.47
CA LEU A 66 2.68 -7.20 -8.12
C LEU A 66 2.39 -8.58 -7.53
N LYS A 67 1.17 -9.09 -7.69
CA LYS A 67 0.79 -10.41 -7.19
C LYS A 67 1.52 -11.53 -7.90
N ASN A 68 1.79 -11.39 -9.18
CA ASN A 68 2.54 -12.39 -9.95
C ASN A 68 4.02 -12.41 -9.59
N GLU A 69 4.60 -11.25 -9.23
CA GLU A 69 6.00 -11.17 -8.80
C GLU A 69 6.19 -11.72 -7.38
N LYS A 70 5.27 -11.42 -6.45
CA LYS A 70 5.35 -11.85 -5.06
C LYS A 70 3.98 -12.29 -4.54
N GLY A 71 3.79 -13.58 -4.37
CA GLY A 71 2.62 -14.14 -3.69
C GLY A 71 2.69 -13.96 -2.17
N GLY A 72 1.53 -14.09 -1.50
CA GLY A 72 1.46 -14.15 -0.05
C GLY A 72 1.60 -15.59 0.47
N LEU A 73 1.50 -15.77 1.79
CA LEU A 73 1.60 -17.07 2.45
C LEU A 73 0.55 -18.08 1.94
N LEU A 74 -0.67 -17.62 1.65
CA LEU A 74 -1.77 -18.46 1.23
C LEU A 74 -2.15 -18.25 -0.24
N GLY A 75 -1.17 -17.83 -1.08
CA GLY A 75 -1.38 -17.61 -2.51
C GLY A 75 -1.18 -16.16 -2.92
N LYS A 76 -1.47 -15.87 -4.19
CA LYS A 76 -1.21 -14.56 -4.81
C LYS A 76 -2.25 -13.50 -4.44
N ALA A 77 -3.51 -13.88 -4.22
CA ALA A 77 -4.59 -12.94 -3.96
C ALA A 77 -4.28 -12.05 -2.75
N ILE A 78 -4.70 -10.80 -2.82
CA ILE A 78 -4.66 -9.90 -1.68
C ILE A 78 -5.73 -10.35 -0.71
N LYS A 79 -5.35 -10.59 0.55
CA LYS A 79 -6.24 -11.21 1.55
C LYS A 79 -7.02 -10.20 2.38
N TRP A 80 -6.47 -9.01 2.58
CA TRP A 80 -7.10 -8.00 3.43
C TRP A 80 -6.52 -6.60 3.17
N ASN A 81 -7.10 -5.59 3.79
CA ASN A 81 -6.57 -4.22 3.75
C ASN A 81 -5.16 -4.14 4.34
N PHE A 82 -4.41 -3.11 3.98
CA PHE A 82 -3.05 -2.83 4.46
C PHE A 82 -1.97 -3.81 3.99
N THR A 83 -2.22 -4.61 2.97
CA THR A 83 -1.14 -5.30 2.28
C THR A 83 -0.23 -4.28 1.62
N LYS A 84 1.08 -4.48 1.75
CA LYS A 84 2.09 -3.52 1.30
C LYS A 84 3.10 -4.19 0.39
N PHE A 85 3.59 -3.43 -0.57
CA PHE A 85 4.65 -3.86 -1.47
C PHE A 85 5.79 -2.85 -1.41
N LEU A 86 7.03 -3.32 -1.22
CA LEU A 86 8.23 -2.50 -1.23
C LEU A 86 8.93 -2.63 -2.58
N ILE A 87 9.12 -1.50 -3.25
CA ILE A 87 9.77 -1.42 -4.56
C ILE A 87 10.99 -0.53 -4.42
N ASP A 88 12.14 -0.96 -4.96
CA ASP A 88 13.35 -0.16 -4.91
C ASP A 88 13.36 0.95 -5.96
N LYS A 89 14.40 1.79 -5.93
CA LYS A 89 14.54 2.93 -6.85
C LYS A 89 14.71 2.53 -8.32
N ASN A 90 15.02 1.27 -8.59
CA ASN A 90 15.18 0.73 -9.95
C ASN A 90 13.92 0.05 -10.47
N GLY A 91 12.83 0.06 -9.69
CA GLY A 91 11.57 -0.55 -10.07
C GLY A 91 11.47 -2.04 -9.73
N ASN A 92 12.40 -2.60 -8.98
CA ASN A 92 12.38 -4.00 -8.58
C ASN A 92 11.53 -4.19 -7.33
N LEU A 93 10.61 -5.16 -7.37
CA LEU A 93 9.81 -5.52 -6.22
C LEU A 93 10.66 -6.33 -5.24
N ILE A 94 10.90 -5.76 -4.07
CA ILE A 94 11.78 -6.33 -3.04
C ILE A 94 11.01 -7.30 -2.15
N GLU A 95 9.84 -6.90 -1.64
CA GLU A 95 9.08 -7.71 -0.70
C GLU A 95 7.61 -7.33 -0.67
N ARG A 96 6.77 -8.32 -0.34
CA ARG A 96 5.35 -8.14 -0.03
C ARG A 96 5.15 -8.34 1.46
N PHE A 97 4.44 -7.43 2.11
CA PHE A 97 4.17 -7.48 3.55
C PHE A 97 2.69 -7.76 3.80
N ALA A 98 2.43 -8.75 4.66
CA ALA A 98 1.07 -9.05 5.10
C ALA A 98 0.49 -7.86 5.92
N PRO A 99 -0.84 -7.75 6.00
CA PRO A 99 -1.49 -6.68 6.76
C PRO A 99 -1.06 -6.59 8.22
N THR A 100 -0.67 -7.72 8.81
CA THR A 100 -0.24 -7.81 10.22
C THR A 100 1.14 -7.22 10.48
N VAL A 101 1.94 -6.99 9.44
CA VAL A 101 3.27 -6.39 9.59
C VAL A 101 3.11 -4.89 9.79
N LYS A 102 3.61 -4.39 10.92
CA LYS A 102 3.50 -2.96 11.26
C LYS A 102 4.50 -2.12 10.47
N PRO A 103 4.17 -0.84 10.18
CA PRO A 103 5.11 0.05 9.47
C PRO A 103 6.48 0.15 10.12
N GLU A 104 6.56 0.18 11.45
CA GLU A 104 7.82 0.24 12.18
C GLU A 104 8.69 -1.00 11.96
N ASP A 105 8.09 -2.15 11.66
CA ASP A 105 8.82 -3.39 11.38
C ASP A 105 9.37 -3.43 9.93
N ILE A 106 8.93 -2.50 9.08
CA ILE A 106 9.38 -2.37 7.69
C ILE A 106 10.55 -1.38 7.58
N ASP A 107 10.72 -0.51 8.55
CA ASP A 107 11.67 0.61 8.52
C ASP A 107 13.09 0.17 8.16
N GLU A 108 13.56 -0.91 8.74
CA GLU A 108 14.91 -1.45 8.47
C GLU A 108 15.06 -1.85 7.00
N LYS A 109 14.04 -2.47 6.42
CA LYS A 109 14.08 -2.88 5.01
C LYS A 109 14.01 -1.69 4.06
N ILE A 110 13.24 -0.68 4.41
CA ILE A 110 13.21 0.58 3.66
C ILE A 110 14.58 1.25 3.70
N SER A 111 15.18 1.34 4.86
CA SER A 111 16.49 1.96 5.03
C SER A 111 17.57 1.27 4.19
N ALA A 112 17.45 -0.04 4.00
CA ALA A 112 18.41 -0.81 3.21
C ALA A 112 18.35 -0.49 1.71
N VAL A 113 17.26 0.07 1.19
CA VAL A 113 17.07 0.37 -0.24
C VAL A 113 16.98 1.87 -0.56
N LEU A 114 17.09 2.73 0.45
CA LEU A 114 17.10 4.18 0.25
C LEU A 114 18.38 4.71 -0.39
#